data_e42b3e0aa56ca173fbf6dbf5fe746286
#
_entry.id   e42b3e0aa56ca173fbf6dbf5fe746286
#
_cell.length_a   1.000
_cell.length_b   1.000
_cell.length_c   1.000
_cell.angle_alpha   90.00
_cell.angle_beta   90.00
_cell.angle_gamma   90.00
#
_symmetry.space_group_name_H-M   'P 1'
#
loop_
_entity.id
_entity.type
_entity.pdbx_description
1 polymer ?
#
loop_
_entity_poly.entity_id
_entity_poly.type
_entity_poly.pdbx_seq_one_letter_code
_entity_poly.pdbx_strand_id
1 'polypeptide(L)'
;MHLDGFGLFVEDMPKMIRFYRDVLGFEIKEGETAGNVYLIKDDTLFMLYGRNNFEKMTSRKYEYTKGLNGHGEIALYVDTFEEVDEKYKELMSKGVTSVLEPSTEPWGQRTCYIADPEGNLIEIGSWNKPFRSWSDKDM
;
A
#
# COMPACT_ATOMS: atom_id res chain seq x y z
N MET A 1 3.14 -12.08 22.57
CA MET A 1 2.42 -11.26 21.58
C MET A 1 2.76 -11.72 20.18
N HIS A 2 1.79 -11.66 19.27
CA HIS A 2 2.00 -11.95 17.85
C HIS A 2 1.75 -10.69 17.04
N LEU A 3 2.49 -10.50 15.94
CA LEU A 3 2.16 -9.47 14.97
C LEU A 3 0.96 -9.94 14.15
N ASP A 4 -0.18 -9.28 14.32
CA ASP A 4 -1.43 -9.65 13.64
C ASP A 4 -1.53 -9.01 12.25
N GLY A 5 -1.19 -7.74 12.18
CA GLY A 5 -1.24 -6.98 10.93
C GLY A 5 -0.95 -5.51 11.19
N PHE A 6 -1.22 -4.71 10.19
CA PHE A 6 -1.11 -3.26 10.33
C PHE A 6 -2.15 -2.58 9.46
N GLY A 7 -2.32 -1.28 9.66
CA GLY A 7 -3.32 -0.54 8.91
C GLY A 7 -2.99 0.94 8.80
N LEU A 8 -3.77 1.60 7.97
CA LEU A 8 -3.70 3.04 7.76
C LEU A 8 -4.92 3.71 8.38
N PHE A 9 -4.72 4.84 9.01
CA PHE A 9 -5.81 5.70 9.40
C PHE A 9 -6.21 6.57 8.22
N VAL A 10 -7.49 6.55 7.86
CA VAL A 10 -8.00 7.03 6.58
C VAL A 10 -9.02 8.15 6.79
N GLU A 11 -8.87 9.24 6.06
CA GLU A 11 -9.82 10.34 6.07
C GLU A 11 -10.99 10.09 5.11
N ASP A 12 -10.68 9.77 3.86
CA ASP A 12 -11.67 9.55 2.80
C ASP A 12 -11.76 8.06 2.46
N MET A 13 -12.57 7.33 3.21
CA MET A 13 -12.70 5.89 3.06
C MET A 13 -13.17 5.46 1.68
N PRO A 14 -14.23 6.06 1.09
CA PRO A 14 -14.65 5.68 -0.26
C PRO A 14 -13.53 5.80 -1.29
N LYS A 15 -12.77 6.87 -1.26
CA LYS A 15 -11.68 7.13 -2.18
C LYS A 15 -10.54 6.13 -2.00
N MET A 16 -10.20 5.81 -0.75
CA MET A 16 -9.15 4.85 -0.44
C MET A 16 -9.57 3.43 -0.81
N ILE A 17 -10.81 3.05 -0.58
CA ILE A 17 -11.33 1.75 -1.03
C ILE A 17 -11.23 1.62 -2.54
N ARG A 18 -11.67 2.64 -3.29
CA ARG A 18 -11.57 2.61 -4.76
C ARG A 18 -10.14 2.49 -5.24
N PHE A 19 -9.20 3.17 -4.59
CA PHE A 19 -7.80 3.08 -4.97
C PHE A 19 -7.24 1.67 -4.76
N TYR A 20 -7.37 1.13 -3.55
CA TYR A 20 -6.80 -0.19 -3.25
C TYR A 20 -7.52 -1.31 -3.98
N ARG A 21 -8.83 -1.22 -4.14
CA ARG A 21 -9.64 -2.23 -4.84
C ARG A 21 -9.50 -2.13 -6.36
N ASP A 22 -9.74 -0.95 -6.93
CA ASP A 22 -9.92 -0.80 -8.38
C ASP A 22 -8.60 -0.47 -9.09
N VAL A 23 -7.68 0.23 -8.43
CA VAL A 23 -6.39 0.59 -9.03
C VAL A 23 -5.33 -0.47 -8.74
N LEU A 24 -5.19 -0.90 -7.47
CA LEU A 24 -4.20 -1.90 -7.08
C LEU A 24 -4.71 -3.34 -7.16
N GLY A 25 -6.02 -3.55 -7.27
CA GLY A 25 -6.60 -4.88 -7.40
C GLY A 25 -6.68 -5.68 -6.10
N PHE A 26 -6.68 -5.02 -4.94
CA PHE A 26 -6.85 -5.71 -3.66
C PHE A 26 -8.30 -6.15 -3.50
N GLU A 27 -8.49 -7.34 -2.94
CA GLU A 27 -9.84 -7.85 -2.69
C GLU A 27 -10.42 -7.23 -1.44
N ILE A 28 -11.30 -6.25 -1.62
CA ILE A 28 -12.00 -5.57 -0.54
C ILE A 28 -13.46 -5.97 -0.59
N LYS A 29 -13.96 -6.57 0.50
CA LYS A 29 -15.34 -7.08 0.59
C LYS A 29 -16.31 -6.04 1.12
N GLU A 30 -15.82 -5.08 1.90
CA GLU A 30 -16.65 -4.03 2.46
C GLU A 30 -17.09 -3.03 1.39
N GLY A 31 -18.27 -2.45 1.56
CA GLY A 31 -18.75 -1.38 0.69
C GLY A 31 -18.06 -0.04 0.99
N GLU A 32 -18.20 0.90 0.06
CA GLU A 32 -17.51 2.20 0.16
C GLU A 32 -17.99 3.07 1.33
N THR A 33 -19.13 2.73 1.94
CA THR A 33 -19.65 3.42 3.13
C THR A 33 -19.16 2.82 4.45
N ALA A 34 -18.32 1.78 4.39
CA ALA A 34 -17.77 1.16 5.59
C ALA A 34 -16.91 2.15 6.39
N GLY A 35 -16.95 2.04 7.70
CA GLY A 35 -16.08 2.83 8.57
C GLY A 35 -14.67 2.26 8.65
N ASN A 36 -14.53 0.96 8.46
CA ASN A 36 -13.26 0.24 8.52
C ASN A 36 -13.25 -0.86 7.46
N VAL A 37 -12.06 -1.21 6.99
CA VAL A 37 -11.83 -2.30 6.05
C VAL A 37 -10.78 -3.23 6.62
N TYR A 38 -11.04 -4.54 6.53
CA TYR A 38 -10.11 -5.58 6.95
C TYR A 38 -9.91 -6.52 5.76
N LEU A 39 -8.69 -6.62 5.26
CA LEU A 39 -8.41 -7.55 4.16
C LEU A 39 -7.17 -8.38 4.45
N ILE A 40 -7.15 -9.57 3.88
CA ILE A 40 -5.99 -10.44 3.93
C ILE A 40 -5.35 -10.44 2.54
N LYS A 41 -4.09 -10.05 2.49
CA LYS A 41 -3.30 -10.05 1.25
C LYS A 41 -2.00 -10.80 1.51
N ASP A 42 -1.80 -11.90 0.78
CA ASP A 42 -0.60 -12.73 0.93
C ASP A 42 -0.31 -13.08 2.40
N ASP A 43 -1.34 -13.57 3.10
CA ASP A 43 -1.31 -13.96 4.52
C ASP A 43 -1.05 -12.80 5.49
N THR A 44 -1.13 -11.57 5.04
CA THR A 44 -0.96 -10.38 5.89
C THR A 44 -2.28 -9.67 6.06
N LEU A 45 -2.66 -9.39 7.30
CA LEU A 45 -3.81 -8.55 7.59
C LEU A 45 -3.45 -7.09 7.31
N PHE A 46 -4.23 -6.44 6.47
CA PHE A 46 -4.10 -5.03 6.14
C PHE A 46 -5.44 -4.34 6.38
N MET A 47 -5.41 -3.21 7.08
CA MET A 47 -6.62 -2.51 7.49
C MET A 47 -6.64 -1.07 7.00
N LEU A 48 -7.83 -0.60 6.66
CA LEU A 48 -8.12 0.82 6.55
C LEU A 48 -9.07 1.18 7.67
N TYR A 49 -8.67 2.09 8.55
CA TYR A 49 -9.43 2.47 9.75
C TYR A 49 -9.78 3.95 9.65
N GLY A 50 -11.06 4.29 9.72
CA GLY A 50 -11.50 5.68 9.66
C GLY A 50 -10.91 6.50 10.80
N ARG A 51 -10.28 7.63 10.48
CA ARG A 51 -9.67 8.54 11.47
C ARG A 51 -10.67 8.96 12.54
N ASN A 52 -11.88 9.33 12.13
CA ASN A 52 -12.92 9.77 13.06
C ASN A 52 -13.31 8.66 14.04
N ASN A 53 -13.41 7.43 13.56
CA ASN A 53 -13.74 6.29 14.41
C ASN A 53 -12.63 6.04 15.44
N PHE A 54 -11.39 6.13 15.01
CA PHE A 54 -10.24 5.92 15.90
C PHE A 54 -10.12 7.02 16.95
N GLU A 55 -10.27 8.27 16.52
CA GLU A 55 -10.24 9.42 17.44
C GLU A 55 -11.36 9.35 18.47
N LYS A 56 -12.55 8.92 18.03
CA LYS A 56 -13.69 8.73 18.94
C LYS A 56 -13.42 7.62 19.95
N MET A 57 -12.89 6.50 19.50
CA MET A 57 -12.60 5.36 20.36
C MET A 57 -11.55 5.70 21.42
N THR A 58 -10.50 6.44 21.03
CA THR A 58 -9.39 6.79 21.93
C THR A 58 -9.64 8.08 22.71
N SER A 59 -10.69 8.83 22.38
CA SER A 59 -10.97 10.17 22.94
C SER A 59 -9.79 11.13 22.78
N ARG A 60 -9.12 11.05 21.65
CA ARG A 60 -7.94 11.86 21.32
C ARG A 60 -8.01 12.38 19.89
N LYS A 61 -7.33 13.49 19.67
CA LYS A 61 -7.04 14.02 18.33
C LYS A 61 -5.60 13.69 17.97
N TYR A 62 -5.35 13.45 16.69
CA TYR A 62 -4.03 13.12 16.17
C TYR A 62 -3.67 14.09 15.05
N GLU A 63 -2.38 14.30 14.84
CA GLU A 63 -1.88 15.05 13.71
C GLU A 63 -1.69 14.11 12.52
N TYR A 64 -2.06 14.59 11.34
CA TYR A 64 -1.93 13.83 10.10
C TYR A 64 -1.14 14.66 9.10
N THR A 65 -0.17 14.03 8.45
CA THR A 65 0.62 14.66 7.40
C THR A 65 -0.26 14.98 6.20
N LYS A 66 -0.11 16.16 5.63
CA LYS A 66 -0.72 16.53 4.35
C LYS A 66 0.31 16.32 3.24
N GLY A 67 -0.14 15.79 2.10
CA GLY A 67 0.76 15.42 1.02
C GLY A 67 1.44 14.08 1.28
N LEU A 68 2.67 13.93 0.80
CA LEU A 68 3.40 12.66 0.95
C LEU A 68 3.75 12.39 2.40
N ASN A 69 3.48 11.15 2.85
CA ASN A 69 3.71 10.71 4.21
C ASN A 69 4.96 9.83 4.29
N GLY A 70 6.01 10.35 4.91
CA GLY A 70 7.29 9.66 5.02
C GLY A 70 7.47 8.77 6.25
N HIS A 71 6.41 8.47 7.01
CA HIS A 71 6.53 7.65 8.22
C HIS A 71 6.70 6.15 7.95
N GLY A 72 6.30 5.69 6.77
CA GLY A 72 6.42 4.29 6.43
C GLY A 72 6.05 4.05 4.98
N GLU A 73 6.09 2.79 4.58
CA GLU A 73 5.73 2.40 3.24
C GLU A 73 4.97 1.07 3.24
N ILE A 74 4.20 0.87 2.19
CA ILE A 74 3.62 -0.44 1.85
C ILE A 74 4.49 -0.99 0.73
N ALA A 75 5.10 -2.16 0.93
CA ALA A 75 5.95 -2.78 -0.08
C ALA A 75 5.18 -3.86 -0.82
N LEU A 76 5.08 -3.71 -2.14
CA LEU A 76 4.47 -4.70 -3.03
C LEU A 76 5.56 -5.30 -3.91
N TYR A 77 5.42 -6.58 -4.22
CA TYR A 77 6.40 -7.33 -4.99
C TYR A 77 5.82 -7.82 -6.31
N VAL A 78 6.60 -7.72 -7.37
CA VAL A 78 6.33 -8.37 -8.65
C VAL A 78 7.52 -9.25 -9.04
N ASP A 79 7.28 -10.30 -9.82
CA ASP A 79 8.27 -11.37 -10.04
C ASP A 79 9.44 -10.94 -10.90
N THR A 80 9.24 -10.01 -11.84
CA THR A 80 10.28 -9.63 -12.81
C THR A 80 10.54 -8.13 -12.81
N PHE A 81 11.73 -7.74 -13.26
CA PHE A 81 12.07 -6.33 -13.48
C PHE A 81 11.13 -5.68 -14.50
N GLU A 82 10.77 -6.41 -15.55
CA GLU A 82 9.84 -5.90 -16.57
C GLU A 82 8.48 -5.55 -15.99
N GLU A 83 7.99 -6.37 -15.05
CA GLU A 83 6.70 -6.10 -14.41
C GLU A 83 6.70 -4.82 -13.58
N VAL A 84 7.85 -4.43 -13.01
CA VAL A 84 7.96 -3.13 -12.31
C VAL A 84 7.64 -2.00 -13.30
N ASP A 85 8.27 -2.03 -14.47
CA ASP A 85 8.08 -1.01 -15.50
C ASP A 85 6.64 -1.02 -16.04
N GLU A 86 6.10 -2.19 -16.30
CA GLU A 86 4.73 -2.36 -16.81
C GLU A 86 3.69 -1.86 -15.81
N LYS A 87 3.85 -2.20 -14.54
CA LYS A 87 2.94 -1.74 -13.48
C LYS A 87 3.02 -0.23 -13.29
N TYR A 88 4.22 0.32 -13.30
CA TYR A 88 4.40 1.76 -13.20
C TYR A 88 3.68 2.47 -14.36
N LYS A 89 3.88 2.01 -15.58
CA LYS A 89 3.24 2.59 -16.76
C LYS A 89 1.72 2.51 -16.69
N GLU A 90 1.19 1.35 -16.27
CA GLU A 90 -0.24 1.16 -16.07
C GLU A 90 -0.80 2.15 -15.04
N LEU A 91 -0.13 2.30 -13.90
CA LEU A 91 -0.56 3.19 -12.83
C LEU A 91 -0.49 4.65 -13.25
N MET A 92 0.54 5.05 -14.01
CA MET A 92 0.63 6.41 -14.55
C MET A 92 -0.53 6.69 -15.51
N SER A 93 -0.94 5.70 -16.31
CA SER A 93 -2.10 5.85 -17.20
C SER A 93 -3.43 6.04 -16.45
N LYS A 94 -3.48 5.60 -15.20
CA LYS A 94 -4.63 5.77 -14.31
C LYS A 94 -4.57 7.05 -13.47
N GLY A 95 -3.56 7.88 -13.67
CA GLY A 95 -3.42 9.14 -12.95
C GLY A 95 -2.87 9.01 -11.53
N VAL A 96 -2.22 7.89 -11.19
CA VAL A 96 -1.62 7.68 -9.87
C VAL A 96 -0.41 8.60 -9.71
N THR A 97 -0.20 9.11 -8.51
CA THR A 97 0.93 9.99 -8.20
C THR A 97 2.25 9.19 -8.19
N SER A 98 3.21 9.61 -9.03
CA SER A 98 4.55 9.06 -9.02
C SER A 98 5.41 9.70 -7.94
N VAL A 99 6.19 8.89 -7.26
CA VAL A 99 7.18 9.35 -6.27
C VAL A 99 8.59 9.06 -6.76
N LEU A 100 8.82 7.89 -7.36
CA LEU A 100 10.09 7.50 -7.95
C LEU A 100 9.83 6.63 -9.18
N GLU A 101 10.35 7.04 -10.32
CA GLU A 101 10.30 6.23 -11.54
C GLU A 101 11.09 4.93 -11.37
N PRO A 102 10.77 3.86 -12.13
CA PRO A 102 11.52 2.62 -12.05
C PRO A 102 13.02 2.82 -12.24
N SER A 103 13.79 2.26 -11.33
CA SER A 103 15.25 2.25 -11.42
C SER A 103 15.79 0.97 -10.79
N THR A 104 16.94 0.52 -11.30
CA THR A 104 17.65 -0.62 -10.70
C THR A 104 18.69 -0.06 -9.73
N GLU A 105 18.52 -0.44 -8.47
CA GLU A 105 19.33 0.08 -7.38
C GLU A 105 20.66 -0.67 -7.26
N PRO A 106 21.68 -0.06 -6.60
CA PRO A 106 22.98 -0.69 -6.46
C PRO A 106 22.97 -2.05 -5.78
N TRP A 107 21.96 -2.33 -4.94
CA TRP A 107 21.81 -3.62 -4.28
C TRP A 107 21.12 -4.69 -5.14
N GLY A 108 20.78 -4.36 -6.41
CA GLY A 108 20.26 -5.34 -7.37
C GLY A 108 18.74 -5.43 -7.47
N GLN A 109 18.01 -4.64 -6.74
CA GLN A 109 16.56 -4.56 -6.81
C GLN A 109 16.14 -3.53 -7.86
N ARG A 110 15.10 -3.85 -8.66
CA ARG A 110 14.42 -2.82 -9.45
C ARG A 110 13.15 -2.39 -8.74
N THR A 111 12.95 -1.10 -8.58
CA THR A 111 11.85 -0.56 -7.79
C THR A 111 11.33 0.75 -8.35
N CYS A 112 10.07 1.04 -8.04
CA CYS A 112 9.46 2.35 -8.21
C CYS A 112 8.60 2.65 -6.99
N TYR A 113 8.24 3.93 -6.83
CA TYR A 113 7.36 4.36 -5.74
C TYR A 113 6.22 5.18 -6.28
N ILE A 114 5.05 4.92 -5.75
CA ILE A 114 3.83 5.69 -5.98
C ILE A 114 3.26 6.12 -4.64
N ALA A 115 2.24 6.96 -4.67
CA ALA A 115 1.50 7.34 -3.48
C ALA A 115 0.02 7.04 -3.66
N ASP A 116 -0.64 6.64 -2.58
CA ASP A 116 -2.10 6.54 -2.56
C ASP A 116 -2.74 7.94 -2.46
N PRO A 117 -4.08 8.06 -2.55
CA PRO A 117 -4.74 9.37 -2.53
C PRO A 117 -4.49 10.21 -1.26
N GLU A 118 -4.08 9.58 -0.16
CA GLU A 118 -3.78 10.31 1.07
C GLU A 118 -2.28 10.46 1.32
N GLY A 119 -1.45 10.15 0.32
CA GLY A 119 -0.02 10.39 0.36
C GLY A 119 0.81 9.29 0.98
N ASN A 120 0.24 8.12 1.29
CA ASN A 120 1.01 7.00 1.79
C ASN A 120 1.88 6.42 0.68
N LEU A 121 3.14 6.13 1.00
CA LEU A 121 4.12 5.64 0.04
C LEU A 121 3.93 4.15 -0.22
N ILE A 122 3.99 3.77 -1.48
CA ILE A 122 3.86 2.38 -1.92
C ILE A 122 5.04 2.06 -2.82
N GLU A 123 5.83 1.07 -2.43
CA GLU A 123 6.89 0.52 -3.25
C GLU A 123 6.34 -0.60 -4.13
N ILE A 124 6.78 -0.65 -5.39
CA ILE A 124 6.60 -1.80 -6.26
C ILE A 124 7.99 -2.23 -6.69
N GLY A 125 8.43 -3.36 -6.18
CA GLY A 125 9.80 -3.81 -6.36
C GLY A 125 9.91 -5.26 -6.81
N SER A 126 11.11 -5.62 -7.31
CA SER A 126 11.40 -6.97 -7.76
C SER A 126 12.88 -7.28 -7.59
N TRP A 127 13.16 -8.52 -7.23
CA TRP A 127 14.52 -9.09 -7.27
C TRP A 127 14.72 -9.95 -8.51
N ASN A 128 13.77 -9.91 -9.46
CA ASN A 128 13.77 -10.71 -10.68
C ASN A 128 13.74 -12.22 -10.38
N LYS A 129 12.95 -12.58 -9.38
CA LYS A 129 12.72 -13.95 -8.91
C LYS A 129 11.25 -14.10 -8.54
N PRO A 130 10.65 -15.30 -8.64
CA PRO A 130 9.27 -15.52 -8.20
C PRO A 130 9.07 -15.11 -6.75
N PHE A 131 7.90 -14.57 -6.46
CA PHE A 131 7.53 -14.19 -5.09
C PHE A 131 7.62 -15.37 -4.14
N ARG A 132 8.20 -15.12 -2.98
CA ARG A 132 8.20 -16.07 -1.86
C ARG A 132 7.97 -15.31 -0.57
N SER A 133 7.21 -15.94 0.34
CA SER A 133 7.05 -15.41 1.68
C SER A 133 8.40 -15.25 2.37
N TRP A 134 8.53 -14.26 3.23
CA TRP A 134 9.76 -14.07 4.02
C TRP A 134 10.08 -15.26 4.91
N SER A 135 9.06 -16.00 5.36
CA SER A 135 9.27 -17.22 6.14
C SER A 135 9.91 -18.36 5.33
N ASP A 136 9.83 -18.29 3.99
CA ASP A 136 10.40 -19.28 3.08
C ASP A 136 11.73 -18.84 2.49
N LYS A 137 12.25 -17.68 2.89
CA LYS A 137 13.53 -17.15 2.41
C LYS A 137 14.66 -17.51 3.37
N ASP A 138 15.80 -17.81 2.79
CA ASP A 138 17.04 -17.92 3.55
C ASP A 138 17.48 -16.52 3.98
N MET A 139 17.64 -16.34 5.26
CA MET A 139 18.00 -15.04 5.85
C MET A 139 19.49 -15.01 6.19
#